data_35802bc644c3019ab371dd3c2c587f2c
#
_entry.id   35802bc644c3019ab371dd3c2c587f2c
#
_cell.length_a   1.000
_cell.length_b   1.000
_cell.length_c   1.000
_cell.angle_alpha   90.00
_cell.angle_beta   90.00
_cell.angle_gamma   90.00
#
_symmetry.space_group_name_H-M   'P 1'
#
loop_
_entity.id
_entity.type
_entity.pdbx_description
1 polymer ?
#
loop_
_entity_poly.entity_id
_entity_poly.type
_entity_poly.pdbx_seq_one_letter_code
_entity_poly.pdbx_strand_id
1 'polypeptide(L)'
;MKRSISLEFDAKTETMEDLGRAGARLIQSRDGFRFGEDTVLLAWFTAGNLRFRKSRPVRVLELGTNCGAGSILLAARRPDIRIDGVERQEAAFSVFQRNITLNSFSDRMRAFCFDLRDLPSEKLPGNEYDAVFMNPPYRKAEEGPVTSEAAHSTGLLEARFAMHGGVEDFLSCGKKMLASGGDLFLVDRAKDFSLVMKTCTELNLIPKRITFVHPYAEKEATLFLLSAKKGGKMTGTVITPPLILRDNEREYTPQLKKIYSEDN
;
A
#
# COMPACT_ATOMS: atom_id res chain seq x y z
N MET A 1 -25.91 11.30 -14.66
CA MET A 1 -26.59 10.20 -13.94
C MET A 1 -25.56 9.53 -13.04
N LYS A 2 -25.64 9.70 -11.72
CA LYS A 2 -24.82 8.92 -10.76
C LYS A 2 -25.40 7.51 -10.76
N ARG A 3 -24.69 6.50 -11.29
CA ARG A 3 -25.04 5.10 -11.06
C ARG A 3 -24.99 4.87 -9.55
N SER A 4 -26.07 4.42 -8.93
CA SER A 4 -26.05 3.99 -7.54
C SER A 4 -25.09 2.81 -7.45
N ILE A 5 -24.07 2.91 -6.62
CA ILE A 5 -23.14 1.81 -6.34
C ILE A 5 -23.94 0.80 -5.53
N SER A 6 -24.15 -0.40 -6.11
CA SER A 6 -24.80 -1.50 -5.38
C SER A 6 -23.86 -1.97 -4.27
N LEU A 7 -24.38 -2.02 -3.03
CA LEU A 7 -23.71 -2.62 -1.87
C LEU A 7 -23.90 -4.14 -1.80
N GLU A 8 -24.44 -4.74 -2.86
CA GLU A 8 -24.65 -6.18 -2.90
C GLU A 8 -23.32 -6.93 -2.69
N PHE A 9 -23.33 -7.78 -1.70
CA PHE A 9 -22.24 -8.69 -1.35
C PHE A 9 -22.63 -10.10 -1.85
N ASP A 10 -21.79 -10.69 -2.70
CA ASP A 10 -21.97 -12.06 -3.18
C ASP A 10 -21.08 -13.03 -2.38
N ALA A 11 -21.66 -13.70 -1.40
CA ALA A 11 -20.94 -14.66 -0.55
C ALA A 11 -20.33 -15.84 -1.33
N LYS A 12 -20.70 -16.08 -2.61
CA LYS A 12 -20.09 -17.15 -3.44
C LYS A 12 -18.71 -16.74 -3.96
N THR A 13 -18.54 -15.48 -4.33
CA THR A 13 -17.32 -14.96 -4.97
C THR A 13 -16.53 -14.02 -4.09
N GLU A 14 -17.09 -13.59 -2.95
CA GLU A 14 -16.50 -12.59 -2.06
C GLU A 14 -16.44 -13.05 -0.62
N THR A 15 -15.57 -12.41 0.17
CA THR A 15 -15.54 -12.46 1.63
C THR A 15 -15.72 -11.07 2.20
N MET A 16 -16.25 -10.98 3.42
CA MET A 16 -16.31 -9.75 4.19
C MET A 16 -15.47 -9.93 5.45
N GLU A 17 -14.44 -9.11 5.56
CA GLU A 17 -13.50 -9.13 6.68
C GLU A 17 -13.77 -7.97 7.62
N ASP A 18 -13.68 -8.21 8.93
CA ASP A 18 -13.57 -7.17 9.94
C ASP A 18 -12.09 -6.76 10.04
N LEU A 19 -11.82 -5.48 9.87
CA LEU A 19 -10.44 -4.97 9.92
C LEU A 19 -9.96 -4.69 11.36
N GLY A 20 -10.79 -4.97 12.38
CA GLY A 20 -10.47 -4.80 13.79
C GLY A 20 -10.12 -3.34 14.17
N ARG A 21 -10.63 -2.36 13.42
CA ARG A 21 -10.34 -0.95 13.67
C ARG A 21 -11.50 -0.05 13.29
N ALA A 22 -11.98 0.73 14.28
CA ALA A 22 -13.07 1.71 14.10
C ALA A 22 -14.31 1.13 13.40
N GLY A 23 -14.59 -0.16 13.57
CA GLY A 23 -15.69 -0.87 12.91
C GLY A 23 -15.54 -0.99 11.40
N ALA A 24 -14.36 -0.74 10.85
CA ALA A 24 -14.11 -0.82 9.41
C ALA A 24 -14.20 -2.26 8.90
N ARG A 25 -14.91 -2.44 7.79
CA ARG A 25 -15.08 -3.73 7.12
C ARG A 25 -14.58 -3.67 5.68
N LEU A 26 -14.22 -4.83 5.15
CA LEU A 26 -13.66 -4.95 3.81
C LEU A 26 -14.31 -6.11 3.04
N ILE A 27 -14.84 -5.80 1.86
CA ILE A 27 -15.20 -6.80 0.86
C ILE A 27 -13.95 -7.08 0.02
N GLN A 28 -13.65 -8.34 -0.23
CA GLN A 28 -12.59 -8.76 -1.16
C GLN A 28 -12.99 -10.03 -1.92
N SER A 29 -12.45 -10.18 -3.15
CA SER A 29 -12.68 -11.37 -3.96
C SER A 29 -12.03 -12.60 -3.32
N ARG A 30 -12.70 -13.77 -3.44
CA ARG A 30 -12.13 -15.07 -3.02
C ARG A 30 -10.99 -15.50 -3.93
N ASP A 31 -11.11 -15.22 -5.23
CA ASP A 31 -10.16 -15.66 -6.26
C ASP A 31 -9.13 -14.57 -6.62
N GLY A 32 -9.23 -13.38 -6.00
CA GLY A 32 -8.33 -12.24 -6.21
C GLY A 32 -7.14 -12.22 -5.25
N PHE A 33 -6.28 -11.21 -5.45
CA PHE A 33 -5.25 -10.90 -4.48
C PHE A 33 -5.90 -10.45 -3.16
N ARG A 34 -5.59 -11.14 -2.08
CA ARG A 34 -6.06 -10.80 -0.73
C ARG A 34 -4.98 -9.96 -0.02
N PHE A 35 -5.42 -8.94 0.72
CA PHE A 35 -4.48 -8.15 1.52
C PHE A 35 -3.85 -9.01 2.62
N GLY A 36 -2.61 -8.69 2.94
CA GLY A 36 -1.82 -9.40 3.96
C GLY A 36 -1.35 -8.49 5.10
N GLU A 37 -0.50 -9.04 5.96
CA GLU A 37 0.15 -8.30 7.04
C GLU A 37 0.91 -7.08 6.53
N ASP A 38 1.51 -7.16 5.35
CA ASP A 38 2.22 -6.07 4.67
C ASP A 38 1.36 -4.81 4.49
N THR A 39 0.12 -4.98 4.05
CA THR A 39 -0.84 -3.88 3.88
C THR A 39 -1.21 -3.23 5.23
N VAL A 40 -1.42 -4.05 6.27
CA VAL A 40 -1.70 -3.56 7.63
C VAL A 40 -0.52 -2.77 8.19
N LEU A 41 0.70 -3.30 8.01
CA LEU A 41 1.94 -2.68 8.46
C LEU A 41 2.21 -1.37 7.72
N LEU A 42 1.98 -1.33 6.40
CA LEU A 42 2.12 -0.12 5.60
C LEU A 42 1.14 0.96 6.07
N ALA A 43 -0.13 0.63 6.27
CA ALA A 43 -1.14 1.58 6.74
C ALA A 43 -0.78 2.14 8.14
N TRP A 44 -0.34 1.28 9.06
CA TRP A 44 0.15 1.69 10.38
C TRP A 44 1.38 2.59 10.28
N PHE A 45 2.38 2.19 9.51
CA PHE A 45 3.61 2.95 9.33
C PHE A 45 3.34 4.31 8.71
N THR A 46 2.49 4.36 7.69
CA THR A 46 2.05 5.60 7.05
C THR A 46 1.35 6.51 8.05
N ALA A 47 0.37 5.98 8.79
CA ALA A 47 -0.38 6.76 9.78
C ALA A 47 0.52 7.41 10.84
N GLY A 48 1.50 6.65 11.35
CA GLY A 48 2.41 7.11 12.40
C GLY A 48 3.49 8.09 11.92
N ASN A 49 3.76 8.15 10.61
CA ASN A 49 4.79 9.03 10.03
C ASN A 49 4.21 10.15 9.14
N LEU A 50 2.91 10.14 8.89
CA LEU A 50 2.23 11.15 8.10
C LEU A 50 2.09 12.45 8.91
N ARG A 51 2.55 13.56 8.34
CA ARG A 51 2.50 14.86 9.01
C ARG A 51 1.08 15.37 9.13
N PHE A 52 0.75 15.91 10.29
CA PHE A 52 -0.50 16.63 10.52
C PHE A 52 -0.44 18.01 9.86
N ARG A 53 -1.56 18.47 9.30
CA ARG A 53 -1.74 19.84 8.80
C ARG A 53 -2.92 20.52 9.52
N LYS A 54 -2.67 21.68 10.11
CA LYS A 54 -3.70 22.42 10.86
C LYS A 54 -4.75 23.08 9.96
N SER A 55 -4.37 23.47 8.74
CA SER A 55 -5.18 24.36 7.89
C SER A 55 -6.10 23.62 6.91
N ARG A 56 -5.83 22.35 6.64
CA ARG A 56 -6.62 21.53 5.70
C ARG A 56 -6.36 20.03 5.92
N PRO A 57 -7.25 19.15 5.46
CA PRO A 57 -6.95 17.72 5.42
C PRO A 57 -5.68 17.41 4.63
N VAL A 58 -4.92 16.42 5.08
CA VAL A 58 -3.75 15.91 4.35
C VAL A 58 -4.24 15.14 3.13
N ARG A 59 -3.73 15.47 1.94
CA ARG A 59 -4.06 14.79 0.68
C ARG A 59 -3.12 13.61 0.48
N VAL A 60 -3.69 12.43 0.42
CA VAL A 60 -2.95 11.17 0.28
C VAL A 60 -3.38 10.46 -1.01
N LEU A 61 -2.43 9.85 -1.70
CA LEU A 61 -2.69 8.97 -2.85
C LEU A 61 -2.22 7.56 -2.54
N GLU A 62 -3.05 6.55 -2.77
CA GLU A 62 -2.63 5.16 -2.84
C GLU A 62 -2.49 4.73 -4.30
N LEU A 63 -1.33 4.15 -4.64
CA LEU A 63 -1.08 3.55 -5.96
C LEU A 63 -1.21 2.03 -5.86
N GLY A 64 -2.04 1.43 -6.72
CA GLY A 64 -2.30 -0.02 -6.74
C GLY A 64 -3.17 -0.45 -5.55
N THR A 65 -4.32 0.18 -5.36
CA THR A 65 -5.18 -0.03 -4.18
C THR A 65 -5.78 -1.42 -4.08
N ASN A 66 -5.86 -2.16 -5.18
CA ASN A 66 -6.67 -3.37 -5.25
C ASN A 66 -8.10 -3.09 -4.73
N CYS A 67 -8.59 -3.87 -3.77
CA CYS A 67 -9.90 -3.66 -3.12
C CYS A 67 -9.93 -2.49 -2.12
N GLY A 68 -8.83 -1.74 -1.95
CA GLY A 68 -8.74 -0.55 -1.10
C GLY A 68 -8.42 -0.82 0.36
N ALA A 69 -7.90 -2.00 0.71
CA ALA A 69 -7.59 -2.37 2.10
C ALA A 69 -6.65 -1.36 2.78
N GLY A 70 -5.57 -0.95 2.09
CA GLY A 70 -4.61 0.04 2.60
C GLY A 70 -5.26 1.39 2.88
N SER A 71 -6.06 1.89 1.92
CA SER A 71 -6.81 3.15 2.05
C SER A 71 -7.80 3.12 3.21
N ILE A 72 -8.59 2.05 3.35
CA ILE A 72 -9.59 1.90 4.43
C ILE A 72 -8.89 1.85 5.79
N LEU A 73 -7.83 1.03 5.93
CA LEU A 73 -7.05 0.91 7.15
C LEU A 73 -6.37 2.23 7.54
N LEU A 74 -5.84 2.99 6.57
CA LEU A 74 -5.23 4.29 6.82
C LEU A 74 -6.30 5.32 7.21
N ALA A 75 -7.45 5.35 6.54
CA ALA A 75 -8.54 6.25 6.86
C ALA A 75 -9.15 5.99 8.25
N ALA A 76 -9.23 4.72 8.66
CA ALA A 76 -9.68 4.36 10.01
C ALA A 76 -8.71 4.84 11.11
N ARG A 77 -7.40 4.97 10.80
CA ARG A 77 -6.37 5.49 11.73
C ARG A 77 -6.26 7.02 11.73
N ARG A 78 -6.63 7.67 10.64
CA ARG A 78 -6.39 9.11 10.41
C ARG A 78 -7.65 9.78 9.88
N PRO A 79 -8.48 10.37 10.77
CA PRO A 79 -9.69 11.07 10.35
C PRO A 79 -9.40 12.41 9.63
N ASP A 80 -8.18 12.94 9.76
CA ASP A 80 -7.73 14.23 9.24
C ASP A 80 -7.23 14.18 7.78
N ILE A 81 -7.42 13.06 7.06
CA ILE A 81 -6.89 12.88 5.71
C ILE A 81 -8.02 12.75 4.67
N ARG A 82 -7.66 13.06 3.42
CA ARG A 82 -8.42 12.69 2.23
C ARG A 82 -7.57 11.79 1.35
N ILE A 83 -8.15 10.69 0.89
CA ILE A 83 -7.46 9.68 0.11
C ILE A 83 -8.06 9.60 -1.29
N ASP A 84 -7.19 9.65 -2.29
CA ASP A 84 -7.47 9.21 -3.65
C ASP A 84 -6.75 7.87 -3.85
N GLY A 85 -7.43 6.88 -4.41
CA GLY A 85 -6.84 5.58 -4.68
C GLY A 85 -6.93 5.21 -6.14
N VAL A 86 -5.85 4.68 -6.70
CA VAL A 86 -5.75 4.29 -8.11
C VAL A 86 -5.58 2.78 -8.22
N GLU A 87 -6.46 2.18 -8.99
CA GLU A 87 -6.41 0.76 -9.36
C GLU A 87 -6.66 0.61 -10.85
N ARG A 88 -5.88 -0.23 -11.52
CA ARG A 88 -6.00 -0.46 -12.95
C ARG A 88 -7.06 -1.50 -13.31
N GLN A 89 -7.19 -2.54 -12.46
CA GLN A 89 -8.11 -3.64 -12.69
C GLN A 89 -9.53 -3.19 -12.35
N GLU A 90 -10.41 -3.15 -13.35
CA GLU A 90 -11.79 -2.66 -13.21
C GLU A 90 -12.58 -3.44 -12.14
N ALA A 91 -12.37 -4.76 -12.05
CA ALA A 91 -13.02 -5.60 -11.04
C ALA A 91 -12.61 -5.18 -9.61
N ALA A 92 -11.31 -5.03 -9.33
CA ALA A 92 -10.80 -4.59 -8.04
C ALA A 92 -11.21 -3.14 -7.72
N PHE A 93 -11.15 -2.24 -8.69
CA PHE A 93 -11.65 -0.86 -8.59
C PHE A 93 -13.13 -0.82 -8.19
N SER A 94 -13.97 -1.65 -8.79
CA SER A 94 -15.40 -1.75 -8.44
C SER A 94 -15.60 -2.18 -6.98
N VAL A 95 -14.82 -3.16 -6.50
CA VAL A 95 -14.82 -3.59 -5.10
C VAL A 95 -14.36 -2.45 -4.18
N PHE A 96 -13.32 -1.72 -4.56
CA PHE A 96 -12.85 -0.56 -3.78
C PHE A 96 -13.94 0.52 -3.63
N GLN A 97 -14.67 0.85 -4.70
CA GLN A 97 -15.80 1.80 -4.62
C GLN A 97 -16.88 1.35 -3.62
N ARG A 98 -17.18 0.05 -3.60
CA ARG A 98 -18.13 -0.54 -2.64
C ARG A 98 -17.60 -0.46 -1.21
N ASN A 99 -16.31 -0.71 -1.00
CA ASN A 99 -15.65 -0.60 0.30
C ASN A 99 -15.65 0.84 0.83
N ILE A 100 -15.47 1.84 -0.02
CA ILE A 100 -15.62 3.26 0.36
C ILE A 100 -17.02 3.52 0.90
N THR A 101 -18.05 3.04 0.20
CA THR A 101 -19.45 3.23 0.58
C THR A 101 -19.80 2.45 1.84
N LEU A 102 -19.33 1.18 1.93
CA LEU A 102 -19.53 0.30 3.09
C LEU A 102 -19.05 0.94 4.41
N ASN A 103 -17.93 1.67 4.35
CA ASN A 103 -17.32 2.32 5.51
C ASN A 103 -17.72 3.79 5.67
N SER A 104 -18.67 4.30 4.88
CA SER A 104 -19.11 5.70 4.93
C SER A 104 -17.99 6.72 4.71
N PHE A 105 -16.98 6.39 3.87
CA PHE A 105 -15.84 7.26 3.60
C PHE A 105 -15.98 8.09 2.30
N SER A 106 -17.16 8.13 1.70
CA SER A 106 -17.40 8.81 0.40
C SER A 106 -17.17 10.33 0.43
N ASP A 107 -17.17 10.96 1.59
CA ASP A 107 -16.87 12.39 1.77
C ASP A 107 -15.37 12.72 1.71
N ARG A 108 -14.51 11.73 1.96
CA ARG A 108 -13.06 11.90 2.10
C ARG A 108 -12.21 10.88 1.33
N MET A 109 -12.84 9.97 0.58
CA MET A 109 -12.13 8.95 -0.21
C MET A 109 -12.73 8.83 -1.61
N ARG A 110 -11.88 8.73 -2.62
CA ARG A 110 -12.28 8.55 -4.02
C ARG A 110 -11.46 7.45 -4.66
N ALA A 111 -12.10 6.65 -5.51
CA ALA A 111 -11.45 5.62 -6.31
C ALA A 111 -11.34 6.08 -7.79
N PHE A 112 -10.22 5.73 -8.43
CA PHE A 112 -9.96 6.01 -9.84
C PHE A 112 -9.45 4.76 -10.54
N CYS A 113 -10.01 4.45 -11.72
CA CYS A 113 -9.55 3.36 -12.56
C CYS A 113 -8.57 3.89 -13.60
N PHE A 114 -7.27 3.76 -13.32
CA PHE A 114 -6.17 4.19 -14.20
C PHE A 114 -5.00 3.22 -14.14
N ASP A 115 -4.27 3.12 -15.23
CA ASP A 115 -2.88 2.63 -15.17
C ASP A 115 -2.00 3.75 -14.58
N LEU A 116 -1.18 3.42 -13.56
CA LEU A 116 -0.31 4.40 -12.91
C LEU A 116 0.71 5.04 -13.88
N ARG A 117 1.01 4.36 -15.00
CA ARG A 117 1.91 4.85 -16.05
C ARG A 117 1.31 6.01 -16.84
N ASP A 118 -0.01 6.13 -16.86
CA ASP A 118 -0.76 7.23 -17.51
C ASP A 118 -0.95 8.45 -16.60
N LEU A 119 -0.38 8.41 -15.37
CA LEU A 119 -0.45 9.52 -14.43
C LEU A 119 0.81 10.42 -14.53
N PRO A 120 0.68 11.73 -14.27
CA PRO A 120 -0.55 12.48 -13.94
C PRO A 120 -1.52 12.64 -15.10
N SER A 121 -2.79 12.85 -14.79
CA SER A 121 -3.88 13.06 -15.76
C SER A 121 -4.70 14.30 -15.39
N GLU A 122 -5.63 14.73 -16.28
CA GLU A 122 -6.54 15.84 -15.98
C GLU A 122 -7.38 15.62 -14.72
N LYS A 123 -7.77 14.37 -14.43
CA LYS A 123 -8.54 14.01 -13.23
C LYS A 123 -7.69 13.88 -11.98
N LEU A 124 -6.41 13.53 -12.14
CA LEU A 124 -5.42 13.37 -11.09
C LEU A 124 -4.14 14.12 -11.48
N PRO A 125 -4.11 15.46 -11.32
CA PRO A 125 -2.94 16.26 -11.68
C PRO A 125 -1.76 15.97 -10.76
N GLY A 126 -0.55 16.08 -11.32
CA GLY A 126 0.69 15.87 -10.57
C GLY A 126 0.99 16.97 -9.56
N ASN A 127 1.95 16.70 -8.67
CA ASN A 127 2.47 17.63 -7.67
C ASN A 127 1.44 18.16 -6.65
N GLU A 128 0.39 17.40 -6.35
CA GLU A 128 -0.68 17.86 -5.48
C GLU A 128 -0.79 17.10 -4.15
N TYR A 129 -0.22 15.92 -4.03
CA TYR A 129 -0.38 15.09 -2.85
C TYR A 129 0.69 15.39 -1.79
N ASP A 130 0.26 15.50 -0.54
CA ASP A 130 1.15 15.62 0.61
C ASP A 130 1.88 14.34 0.89
N ALA A 131 1.22 13.20 0.61
CA ALA A 131 1.80 11.88 0.71
C ALA A 131 1.30 10.95 -0.40
N VAL A 132 2.15 10.01 -0.78
CA VAL A 132 1.82 8.86 -1.62
C VAL A 132 2.23 7.60 -0.89
N PHE A 133 1.38 6.57 -0.85
CA PHE A 133 1.76 5.27 -0.30
C PHE A 133 1.43 4.15 -1.26
N MET A 134 2.17 3.04 -1.17
CA MET A 134 2.08 1.95 -2.13
C MET A 134 2.59 0.63 -1.57
N ASN A 135 1.93 -0.46 -1.97
CA ASN A 135 2.37 -1.83 -1.82
C ASN A 135 2.49 -2.46 -3.21
N PRO A 136 3.61 -2.24 -3.93
CA PRO A 136 3.78 -2.73 -5.29
C PRO A 136 3.70 -4.25 -5.36
N PRO A 137 3.29 -4.83 -6.50
CA PRO A 137 3.31 -6.27 -6.68
C PRO A 137 4.75 -6.78 -6.61
N TYR A 138 4.99 -7.77 -5.74
CA TYR A 138 6.34 -8.34 -5.57
C TYR A 138 6.74 -9.16 -6.79
N ARG A 139 7.96 -8.95 -7.32
CA ARG A 139 8.55 -9.84 -8.31
C ARG A 139 8.72 -11.22 -7.67
N LYS A 140 8.19 -12.29 -8.31
CA LYS A 140 8.61 -13.64 -7.93
C LYS A 140 10.05 -13.81 -8.37
N ALA A 141 10.94 -14.17 -7.43
CA ALA A 141 12.24 -14.68 -7.79
C ALA A 141 12.04 -15.97 -8.59
N GLU A 142 12.88 -16.21 -9.59
CA GLU A 142 13.03 -17.51 -10.23
C GLU A 142 13.47 -18.52 -9.15
N GLU A 143 12.54 -19.24 -8.55
CA GLU A 143 12.82 -20.32 -7.61
C GLU A 143 12.86 -21.63 -8.40
N GLY A 144 14.07 -22.06 -8.76
CA GLY A 144 14.39 -23.43 -9.17
C GLY A 144 13.88 -23.92 -10.53
N PRO A 145 14.22 -25.16 -10.93
CA PRO A 145 13.75 -25.73 -12.19
C PRO A 145 12.22 -25.93 -12.17
N VAL A 146 11.56 -25.19 -13.04
CA VAL A 146 10.10 -25.15 -13.16
C VAL A 146 9.61 -26.42 -13.82
N THR A 147 8.74 -27.18 -13.16
CA THR A 147 7.98 -28.25 -13.80
C THR A 147 7.02 -27.66 -14.85
N SER A 148 6.66 -28.42 -15.89
CA SER A 148 5.91 -27.93 -17.05
C SER A 148 4.57 -27.23 -16.71
N GLU A 149 3.90 -27.62 -15.64
CA GLU A 149 2.67 -26.97 -15.15
C GLU A 149 2.95 -25.62 -14.45
N ALA A 150 4.07 -25.52 -13.72
CA ALA A 150 4.52 -24.26 -13.11
C ALA A 150 4.98 -23.24 -14.17
N ALA A 151 5.50 -23.67 -15.32
CA ALA A 151 5.91 -22.78 -16.42
C ALA A 151 4.73 -21.99 -17.00
N HIS A 152 3.55 -22.61 -17.13
CA HIS A 152 2.34 -21.91 -17.58
C HIS A 152 1.87 -20.86 -16.56
N SER A 153 1.96 -21.16 -15.27
CA SER A 153 1.60 -20.20 -14.21
C SER A 153 2.65 -19.09 -14.07
N THR A 154 3.93 -19.38 -14.32
CA THR A 154 5.04 -18.41 -14.24
C THR A 154 4.97 -17.41 -15.41
N GLY A 155 4.71 -17.88 -16.64
CA GLY A 155 4.55 -17.00 -17.79
C GLY A 155 3.33 -16.07 -17.69
N LEU A 156 2.22 -16.53 -17.10
CA LEU A 156 1.07 -15.68 -16.78
C LEU A 156 1.37 -14.65 -15.68
N LEU A 157 2.24 -15.00 -14.72
CA LEU A 157 2.68 -14.10 -13.67
C LEU A 157 3.68 -13.07 -14.20
N GLU A 158 4.66 -13.48 -15.01
CA GLU A 158 5.60 -12.55 -15.66
C GLU A 158 4.86 -11.60 -16.62
N ALA A 159 3.90 -12.10 -17.39
CA ALA A 159 3.03 -11.26 -18.20
C ALA A 159 2.20 -10.28 -17.34
N ARG A 160 1.73 -10.69 -16.16
CA ARG A 160 1.08 -9.80 -15.20
C ARG A 160 2.03 -8.73 -14.67
N PHE A 161 3.28 -9.07 -14.33
CA PHE A 161 4.29 -8.09 -13.88
C PHE A 161 4.65 -7.11 -15.00
N ALA A 162 4.92 -7.59 -16.21
CA ALA A 162 5.15 -6.73 -17.37
C ALA A 162 3.97 -5.81 -17.68
N MET A 163 2.73 -6.27 -17.39
CA MET A 163 1.52 -5.48 -17.59
C MET A 163 1.23 -4.50 -16.44
N HIS A 164 1.67 -4.76 -15.21
CA HIS A 164 1.29 -3.96 -14.02
C HIS A 164 2.35 -2.95 -13.58
N GLY A 165 3.53 -2.98 -14.17
CA GLY A 165 4.68 -2.17 -13.76
C GLY A 165 5.43 -2.75 -12.55
N GLY A 166 6.75 -2.46 -12.44
CA GLY A 166 7.59 -2.81 -11.31
C GLY A 166 7.58 -1.72 -10.23
N VAL A 167 8.34 -1.92 -9.15
CA VAL A 167 8.50 -0.92 -8.08
C VAL A 167 9.05 0.40 -8.63
N GLU A 168 9.83 0.36 -9.70
CA GLU A 168 10.39 1.54 -10.38
C GLU A 168 9.28 2.43 -10.95
N ASP A 169 8.26 1.84 -11.60
CA ASP A 169 7.12 2.57 -12.15
C ASP A 169 6.28 3.19 -11.02
N PHE A 170 6.06 2.45 -9.93
CA PHE A 170 5.35 2.93 -8.75
C PHE A 170 6.08 4.11 -8.10
N LEU A 171 7.40 4.02 -7.90
CA LEU A 171 8.20 5.11 -7.34
C LEU A 171 8.25 6.33 -8.27
N SER A 172 8.37 6.11 -9.58
CA SER A 172 8.37 7.17 -10.59
C SER A 172 7.02 7.91 -10.62
N CYS A 173 5.91 7.17 -10.65
CA CYS A 173 4.58 7.74 -10.56
C CYS A 173 4.39 8.49 -9.22
N GLY A 174 4.72 7.87 -8.11
CA GLY A 174 4.64 8.48 -6.78
C GLY A 174 5.36 9.82 -6.70
N LYS A 175 6.59 9.90 -7.24
CA LYS A 175 7.34 11.16 -7.33
C LYS A 175 6.59 12.23 -8.12
N LYS A 176 6.01 11.87 -9.28
CA LYS A 176 5.26 12.83 -10.12
C LYS A 176 4.02 13.38 -9.41
N MET A 177 3.35 12.53 -8.65
CA MET A 177 2.12 12.88 -7.93
C MET A 177 2.37 13.69 -6.66
N LEU A 178 3.50 13.51 -5.99
CA LEU A 178 3.87 14.22 -4.77
C LEU A 178 4.08 15.72 -4.99
N ALA A 179 3.54 16.54 -4.11
CA ALA A 179 3.91 17.93 -3.96
C ALA A 179 5.39 18.07 -3.57
N SER A 180 5.97 19.26 -3.73
CA SER A 180 7.33 19.55 -3.27
C SER A 180 7.45 19.30 -1.76
N GLY A 181 8.45 18.53 -1.35
CA GLY A 181 8.65 18.14 0.04
C GLY A 181 7.58 17.18 0.58
N GLY A 182 6.78 16.54 -0.28
CA GLY A 182 5.85 15.49 0.09
C GLY A 182 6.56 14.20 0.50
N ASP A 183 5.83 13.32 1.19
CA ASP A 183 6.36 12.09 1.77
C ASP A 183 5.83 10.86 1.00
N LEU A 184 6.73 9.94 0.64
CA LEU A 184 6.39 8.65 0.02
C LEU A 184 6.52 7.56 1.07
N PHE A 185 5.56 6.62 1.08
CA PHE A 185 5.57 5.43 1.94
C PHE A 185 5.46 4.17 1.09
N LEU A 186 6.28 3.18 1.43
CA LEU A 186 6.40 1.93 0.70
C LEU A 186 6.57 0.77 1.67
N VAL A 187 5.96 -0.37 1.37
CA VAL A 187 6.37 -1.68 1.86
C VAL A 187 6.89 -2.50 0.70
N ASP A 188 8.01 -3.20 0.89
CA ASP A 188 8.54 -4.12 -0.11
C ASP A 188 9.37 -5.22 0.58
N ARG A 189 9.74 -6.25 -0.18
CA ARG A 189 10.55 -7.36 0.32
C ARG A 189 11.97 -6.90 0.64
N ALA A 190 12.53 -7.40 1.73
CA ALA A 190 13.89 -7.06 2.14
C ALA A 190 14.94 -7.39 1.07
N LYS A 191 14.73 -8.45 0.27
CA LYS A 191 15.64 -8.83 -0.83
C LYS A 191 15.68 -7.81 -1.97
N ASP A 192 14.63 -7.01 -2.15
CA ASP A 192 14.54 -5.98 -3.20
C ASP A 192 15.03 -4.60 -2.69
N PHE A 193 15.53 -4.53 -1.45
CA PHE A 193 15.99 -3.29 -0.81
C PHE A 193 16.96 -2.47 -1.64
N SER A 194 17.99 -3.12 -2.22
CA SER A 194 19.00 -2.45 -3.03
C SER A 194 18.42 -1.79 -4.29
N LEU A 195 17.45 -2.47 -4.95
CA LEU A 195 16.77 -1.92 -6.12
C LEU A 195 15.95 -0.68 -5.74
N VAL A 196 15.17 -0.77 -4.65
CA VAL A 196 14.38 0.36 -4.17
C VAL A 196 15.25 1.55 -3.78
N MET A 197 16.37 1.33 -3.08
CA MET A 197 17.29 2.41 -2.70
C MET A 197 17.94 3.07 -3.92
N LYS A 198 18.37 2.29 -4.91
CA LYS A 198 18.89 2.81 -6.18
C LYS A 198 17.86 3.70 -6.86
N THR A 199 16.64 3.18 -7.06
CA THR A 199 15.56 3.91 -7.73
C THR A 199 15.17 5.18 -6.97
N CYS A 200 15.11 5.13 -5.64
CA CYS A 200 14.87 6.32 -4.80
C CYS A 200 15.94 7.40 -5.05
N THR A 201 17.22 7.02 -5.12
CA THR A 201 18.33 7.96 -5.37
C THR A 201 18.20 8.61 -6.75
N GLU A 202 17.97 7.80 -7.79
CA GLU A 202 17.80 8.27 -9.17
C GLU A 202 16.60 9.23 -9.32
N LEU A 203 15.55 8.99 -8.54
CA LEU A 203 14.34 9.81 -8.54
C LEU A 203 14.41 11.01 -7.58
N ASN A 204 15.49 11.24 -6.84
CA ASN A 204 15.57 12.27 -5.79
C ASN A 204 14.44 12.12 -4.74
N LEU A 205 14.11 10.88 -4.41
CA LEU A 205 13.28 10.47 -3.29
C LEU A 205 14.21 10.05 -2.15
N ILE A 206 14.39 10.92 -1.16
CA ILE A 206 15.42 10.72 -0.13
C ILE A 206 14.86 9.90 1.02
N PRO A 207 15.39 8.69 1.29
CA PRO A 207 14.99 7.87 2.43
C PRO A 207 15.10 8.64 3.74
N LYS A 208 14.08 8.57 4.60
CA LYS A 208 14.04 9.26 5.89
C LYS A 208 13.83 8.32 7.05
N ARG A 209 13.08 7.26 6.85
CA ARG A 209 12.86 6.24 7.88
C ARG A 209 12.76 4.88 7.23
N ILE A 210 13.46 3.91 7.81
CA ILE A 210 13.45 2.52 7.38
C ILE A 210 13.19 1.66 8.61
N THR A 211 12.24 0.73 8.49
CA THR A 211 11.93 -0.28 9.50
C THR A 211 11.98 -1.65 8.83
N PHE A 212 12.90 -2.50 9.24
CA PHE A 212 12.93 -3.88 8.79
C PHE A 212 11.92 -4.72 9.58
N VAL A 213 11.26 -5.65 8.89
CA VAL A 213 10.23 -6.52 9.46
C VAL A 213 10.73 -7.95 9.42
N HIS A 214 10.80 -8.57 10.58
CA HIS A 214 11.27 -9.94 10.78
C HIS A 214 10.12 -10.83 11.21
N PRO A 215 9.97 -12.03 10.63
CA PRO A 215 8.94 -12.97 11.07
C PRO A 215 9.19 -13.44 12.51
N TYR A 216 10.46 -13.62 12.89
CA TYR A 216 10.95 -13.96 14.22
C TYR A 216 12.27 -13.22 14.49
N ALA A 217 12.67 -13.09 15.77
CA ALA A 217 13.86 -12.32 16.15
C ALA A 217 15.15 -12.85 15.53
N GLU A 218 15.28 -14.18 15.38
CA GLU A 218 16.47 -14.86 14.85
C GLU A 218 16.41 -15.07 13.33
N LYS A 219 15.32 -14.69 12.66
CA LYS A 219 15.18 -14.81 11.21
C LYS A 219 15.55 -13.50 10.51
N GLU A 220 16.03 -13.63 9.29
CA GLU A 220 16.26 -12.48 8.42
C GLU A 220 14.98 -11.68 8.19
N ALA A 221 15.14 -10.40 7.92
CA ALA A 221 14.01 -9.55 7.53
C ALA A 221 13.38 -10.07 6.23
N THR A 222 12.07 -10.14 6.20
CA THR A 222 11.31 -10.50 4.99
C THR A 222 10.79 -9.28 4.24
N LEU A 223 10.45 -8.22 4.98
CA LEU A 223 9.94 -6.97 4.45
C LEU A 223 10.74 -5.78 5.03
N PHE A 224 10.60 -4.64 4.39
CA PHE A 224 10.94 -3.35 4.98
C PHE A 224 9.85 -2.32 4.68
N LEU A 225 9.71 -1.38 5.58
CA LEU A 225 8.86 -0.21 5.47
C LEU A 225 9.76 1.00 5.25
N LEU A 226 9.45 1.79 4.25
CA LEU A 226 10.23 2.97 3.87
C LEU A 226 9.37 4.22 3.92
N SER A 227 9.90 5.28 4.53
CA SER A 227 9.47 6.64 4.29
C SER A 227 10.57 7.39 3.55
N ALA A 228 10.22 8.00 2.42
CA ALA A 228 11.14 8.83 1.62
C ALA A 228 10.52 10.19 1.35
N LYS A 229 11.35 11.21 1.16
CA LYS A 229 10.92 12.60 0.93
C LYS A 229 11.32 13.10 -0.44
N LYS A 230 10.37 13.66 -1.20
CA LYS A 230 10.65 14.32 -2.47
C LYS A 230 11.50 15.58 -2.26
N GLY A 231 12.72 15.59 -2.81
CA GLY A 231 13.64 16.72 -2.70
C GLY A 231 14.12 17.00 -1.28
N GLY A 232 14.24 15.96 -0.43
CA GLY A 232 14.76 16.09 0.92
C GLY A 232 16.28 16.28 0.97
N LYS A 233 16.83 16.63 2.13
CA LYS A 233 18.30 16.62 2.36
C LYS A 233 18.81 15.19 2.32
N MET A 234 19.97 14.95 1.74
CA MET A 234 20.63 13.63 1.62
C MET A 234 21.10 13.01 2.96
N THR A 235 20.81 13.64 4.07
CA THR A 235 21.22 13.22 5.42
C THR A 235 20.00 13.03 6.32
N GLY A 236 20.22 12.38 7.49
CA GLY A 236 19.20 12.24 8.53
C GLY A 236 18.23 11.06 8.27
N THR A 237 18.66 10.02 7.58
CA THR A 237 17.93 8.75 7.52
C THR A 237 17.99 8.06 8.88
N VAL A 238 16.84 7.63 9.37
CA VAL A 238 16.72 6.88 10.63
C VAL A 238 16.39 5.43 10.28
N ILE A 239 17.21 4.49 10.73
CA ILE A 239 16.89 3.06 10.76
C ILE A 239 16.33 2.79 12.15
N THR A 240 15.08 2.39 12.23
CA THR A 240 14.42 2.11 13.51
C THR A 240 14.80 0.73 14.03
N PRO A 241 14.53 0.43 15.31
CA PRO A 241 14.55 -0.96 15.77
C PRO A 241 13.65 -1.84 14.87
N PRO A 242 14.03 -3.10 14.66
CA PRO A 242 13.25 -4.01 13.81
C PRO A 242 11.86 -4.27 14.40
N LEU A 243 10.89 -4.48 13.52
CA LEU A 243 9.57 -4.99 13.89
C LEU A 243 9.60 -6.51 13.84
N ILE A 244 9.46 -7.15 14.98
CA ILE A 244 9.36 -8.61 15.09
C ILE A 244 7.88 -8.98 15.11
N LEU A 245 7.45 -9.86 14.19
CA LEU A 245 6.04 -10.20 14.05
C LEU A 245 5.59 -11.23 15.09
N ARG A 246 6.40 -12.27 15.32
CA ARG A 246 6.06 -13.38 16.22
C ARG A 246 7.18 -13.65 17.19
N ASP A 247 6.81 -14.11 18.36
CA ASP A 247 7.71 -14.62 19.39
C ASP A 247 8.10 -16.10 19.16
N ASN A 248 8.84 -16.68 20.11
CA ASN A 248 9.30 -18.08 20.03
C ASN A 248 8.16 -19.11 20.11
N GLU A 249 7.01 -18.70 20.64
CA GLU A 249 5.78 -19.54 20.72
C GLU A 249 4.90 -19.40 19.47
N ARG A 250 5.37 -18.64 18.46
CA ARG A 250 4.67 -18.30 17.20
C ARG A 250 3.46 -17.38 17.38
N GLU A 251 3.29 -16.80 18.58
CA GLU A 251 2.26 -15.83 18.86
C GLU A 251 2.68 -14.43 18.37
N TYR A 252 1.70 -13.59 18.11
CA TYR A 252 1.97 -12.20 17.78
C TYR A 252 2.66 -11.48 18.94
N THR A 253 3.75 -10.78 18.65
CA THR A 253 4.43 -9.94 19.65
C THR A 253 3.49 -8.87 20.20
N PRO A 254 3.74 -8.37 21.43
CA PRO A 254 2.97 -7.24 21.96
C PRO A 254 2.95 -6.04 21.04
N GLN A 255 4.06 -5.78 20.32
CA GLN A 255 4.14 -4.70 19.34
C GLN A 255 3.19 -4.94 18.16
N LEU A 256 3.14 -6.15 17.61
CA LEU A 256 2.23 -6.46 16.51
C LEU A 256 0.77 -6.47 16.98
N LYS A 257 0.47 -7.03 18.16
CA LYS A 257 -0.87 -6.97 18.77
C LYS A 257 -1.37 -5.52 18.87
N LYS A 258 -0.50 -4.59 19.30
CA LYS A 258 -0.82 -3.16 19.36
C LYS A 258 -1.09 -2.53 17.98
N ILE A 259 -0.42 -2.99 16.90
CA ILE A 259 -0.67 -2.52 15.54
C ILE A 259 -2.08 -2.95 15.07
N TYR A 260 -2.54 -4.14 15.47
CA TYR A 260 -3.86 -4.66 15.11
C TYR A 260 -4.98 -4.17 16.03
N SER A 261 -4.69 -3.80 17.29
CA SER A 261 -5.69 -3.34 18.26
C SER A 261 -6.14 -1.89 18.02
N GLU A 262 -7.30 -1.53 18.55
CA GLU A 262 -7.83 -0.16 18.49
C GLU A 262 -7.10 0.83 19.43
N ASP A 263 -6.33 0.31 20.39
CA ASP A 263 -5.65 1.11 21.42
C ASP A 263 -4.39 1.80 20.84
N ASN A 264 -4.62 2.94 20.20
CA ASN A 264 -3.58 3.94 19.92
C ASN A 264 -4.19 5.34 19.94
#